data_5f871c32e0481032d1259475a540cc35
#
_entry.id   5f871c32e0481032d1259475a540cc35
#
_cell.length_a   1.000
_cell.length_b   1.000
_cell.length_c   1.000
_cell.angle_alpha   90.00
_cell.angle_beta   90.00
_cell.angle_gamma   90.00
#
_symmetry.space_group_name_H-M   'P 1'
#
loop_
_entity.id
_entity.type
_entity.pdbx_description
1 polymer ?
#
loop_
_entity_poly.entity_id
_entity_poly.type
_entity_poly.pdbx_seq_one_letter_code
_entity_poly.pdbx_strand_id
1 'polypeptide(L)'
;SCDVPGLSAPNAYANVGSGSCVPVVPGTVRPYVPAVVTPPAPCLETAPFAYLMTVAGIPIPLTNVQIGALYVNDPATELHNGVIRGFLSEATADTVILPLDVPLVGGQSLSTLLAGGDGNCSGPSDKDVLNGAPGWWVYFNFSATRVYP
;
A
#
# COMPACT_ATOMS: atom_id res chain seq x y z
N SER A 1 -19.37 14.94 -3.46
CA SER A 1 -18.19 14.65 -2.63
C SER A 1 -18.36 13.25 -2.06
N CYS A 2 -17.39 12.39 -2.27
CA CYS A 2 -17.40 11.08 -1.63
C CYS A 2 -16.89 11.26 -0.21
N ASP A 3 -17.80 11.53 0.72
CA ASP A 3 -17.46 11.51 2.13
C ASP A 3 -17.31 10.04 2.54
N VAL A 4 -16.09 9.61 2.74
CA VAL A 4 -15.82 8.32 3.37
C VAL A 4 -16.00 8.51 4.86
N PRO A 5 -16.91 7.77 5.52
CA PRO A 5 -17.09 7.88 6.96
C PRO A 5 -15.75 7.65 7.68
N GLY A 6 -15.33 8.61 8.50
CA GLY A 6 -14.09 8.53 9.26
C GLY A 6 -12.88 9.25 8.66
N LEU A 7 -12.95 9.80 7.46
CA LEU A 7 -11.93 10.70 6.94
C LEU A 7 -12.31 12.14 7.27
N SER A 8 -11.51 12.80 8.09
CA SER A 8 -11.76 14.17 8.54
C SER A 8 -11.53 15.26 7.47
N ALA A 9 -10.94 14.89 6.33
CA ALA A 9 -10.79 15.75 5.15
C ALA A 9 -10.66 14.89 3.90
N PRO A 10 -11.17 15.35 2.73
CA PRO A 10 -10.93 14.66 1.47
C PRO A 10 -9.43 14.69 1.17
N ASN A 11 -8.85 13.54 0.85
CA ASN A 11 -7.48 13.48 0.36
C ASN A 11 -7.39 14.25 -0.96
N ALA A 12 -6.41 15.13 -1.08
CA ALA A 12 -6.14 15.80 -2.34
C ALA A 12 -5.75 14.75 -3.39
N TYR A 13 -6.35 14.85 -4.58
CA TYR A 13 -5.99 14.02 -5.72
C TYR A 13 -5.78 14.88 -6.95
N ALA A 14 -4.99 14.36 -7.89
CA ALA A 14 -4.77 14.98 -9.18
C ALA A 14 -5.04 13.96 -10.31
N ASN A 15 -5.41 14.46 -11.48
CA ASN A 15 -5.47 13.67 -12.70
C ASN A 15 -4.08 13.65 -13.34
N VAL A 16 -3.55 12.46 -13.57
CA VAL A 16 -2.27 12.25 -14.28
C VAL A 16 -2.58 11.97 -15.74
N GLY A 17 -2.09 12.83 -16.63
CA GLY A 17 -2.39 12.78 -18.06
C GLY A 17 -1.47 11.89 -18.90
N SER A 18 -0.33 11.46 -18.37
CA SER A 18 0.66 10.64 -19.09
C SER A 18 1.43 9.72 -18.15
N GLY A 19 1.91 8.59 -18.62
CA GLY A 19 2.63 7.60 -17.83
C GLY A 19 1.69 6.69 -17.05
N SER A 20 1.97 6.47 -15.76
CA SER A 20 1.13 5.68 -14.85
C SER A 20 1.01 6.37 -13.50
N CYS A 21 -0.12 6.17 -12.82
CA CYS A 21 -0.31 6.63 -11.45
C CYS A 21 0.35 5.66 -10.47
N VAL A 22 0.97 6.21 -9.44
CA VAL A 22 1.62 5.43 -8.37
C VAL A 22 2.51 4.31 -8.92
N PRO A 23 3.54 4.63 -9.73
CA PRO A 23 4.42 3.61 -10.28
C PRO A 23 5.17 2.86 -9.17
N VAL A 24 5.62 1.64 -9.47
CA VAL A 24 6.52 0.91 -8.57
C VAL A 24 7.79 1.73 -8.35
N VAL A 25 8.18 1.90 -7.08
CA VAL A 25 9.37 2.68 -6.72
C VAL A 25 10.61 1.97 -7.26
N PRO A 26 11.48 2.69 -7.99
CA PRO A 26 12.77 2.13 -8.42
C PRO A 26 13.61 1.75 -7.18
N GLY A 27 14.21 0.58 -7.19
CA GLY A 27 15.00 0.07 -6.05
C GLY A 27 14.36 -1.12 -5.36
N THR A 28 13.06 -1.35 -5.53
CA THR A 28 12.41 -2.59 -5.11
C THR A 28 13.08 -3.77 -5.83
N VAL A 29 13.70 -4.64 -5.06
CA VAL A 29 14.69 -5.61 -5.55
C VAL A 29 14.02 -6.84 -6.18
N ARG A 30 12.80 -7.17 -5.75
CA ARG A 30 12.12 -8.38 -6.21
C ARG A 30 10.89 -8.07 -7.06
N PRO A 31 10.66 -8.85 -8.11
CA PRO A 31 9.37 -8.80 -8.78
C PRO A 31 8.30 -9.33 -7.83
N TYR A 32 7.21 -8.58 -7.67
CA TYR A 32 6.04 -9.04 -6.92
C TYR A 32 5.34 -10.19 -7.66
N VAL A 33 4.86 -11.17 -6.90
CA VAL A 33 4.07 -12.27 -7.45
C VAL A 33 2.78 -12.39 -6.62
N PRO A 34 1.61 -12.08 -7.21
CA PRO A 34 1.40 -11.57 -8.57
C PRO A 34 2.02 -10.19 -8.81
N ALA A 35 2.27 -9.85 -10.07
CA ALA A 35 2.85 -8.55 -10.42
C ALA A 35 1.95 -7.39 -9.98
N VAL A 36 2.57 -6.30 -9.51
CA VAL A 36 1.83 -5.07 -9.21
C VAL A 36 1.29 -4.47 -10.50
N VAL A 37 -0.01 -4.23 -10.54
CA VAL A 37 -0.67 -3.52 -11.64
C VAL A 37 -0.77 -2.05 -11.26
N THR A 38 -0.17 -1.18 -12.07
CA THR A 38 -0.27 0.27 -11.91
C THR A 38 -1.22 0.83 -12.96
N PRO A 39 -2.16 1.72 -12.60
CA PRO A 39 -3.10 2.27 -13.58
C PRO A 39 -2.37 3.14 -14.59
N PRO A 40 -2.55 2.89 -15.91
CA PRO A 40 -2.01 3.75 -16.95
C PRO A 40 -2.78 5.09 -16.97
N ALA A 41 -2.12 6.16 -17.43
CA ALA A 41 -2.79 7.43 -17.66
C ALA A 41 -3.84 7.33 -18.82
N PRO A 42 -4.96 8.09 -18.75
CA PRO A 42 -5.32 9.03 -17.70
C PRO A 42 -5.85 8.33 -16.44
N CYS A 43 -5.32 8.67 -15.30
CA CYS A 43 -5.66 8.08 -14.01
C CYS A 43 -5.66 9.13 -12.89
N LEU A 44 -6.31 8.83 -11.77
CA LEU A 44 -6.24 9.65 -10.56
C LEU A 44 -5.10 9.18 -9.67
N GLU A 45 -4.47 10.12 -8.98
CA GLU A 45 -3.45 9.86 -7.97
C GLU A 45 -3.66 10.78 -6.77
N THR A 46 -3.58 10.24 -5.55
CA THR A 46 -3.66 11.04 -4.33
C THR A 46 -2.32 11.64 -3.97
N ALA A 47 -2.34 12.77 -3.25
CA ALA A 47 -1.16 13.23 -2.51
C ALA A 47 -0.77 12.17 -1.46
N PRO A 48 0.52 12.10 -1.07
CA PRO A 48 0.97 11.21 0.00
C PRO A 48 0.32 11.52 1.34
N PHE A 49 -0.08 10.49 2.09
CA PHE A 49 -0.66 10.61 3.43
C PHE A 49 -0.26 9.42 4.32
N ALA A 50 -0.52 9.51 5.63
CA ALA A 50 -0.37 8.39 6.54
C ALA A 50 -1.70 7.62 6.64
N TYR A 51 -1.64 6.29 6.68
CA TYR A 51 -2.82 5.44 6.72
C TYR A 51 -2.61 4.21 7.61
N LEU A 52 -3.61 3.89 8.43
CA LEU A 52 -3.66 2.64 9.17
C LEU A 52 -4.44 1.62 8.36
N MET A 53 -3.72 0.73 7.70
CA MET A 53 -4.34 -0.36 6.93
C MET A 53 -4.61 -1.55 7.85
N THR A 54 -5.75 -2.19 7.70
CA THR A 54 -6.04 -3.44 8.39
C THR A 54 -6.03 -4.59 7.39
N VAL A 55 -5.12 -5.55 7.59
CA VAL A 55 -4.99 -6.75 6.78
C VAL A 55 -5.23 -7.97 7.66
N ALA A 56 -6.27 -8.75 7.35
CA ALA A 56 -6.65 -9.92 8.16
C ALA A 56 -6.78 -9.61 9.68
N GLY A 57 -7.32 -8.43 10.01
CA GLY A 57 -7.48 -7.99 11.41
C GLY A 57 -6.22 -7.37 12.04
N ILE A 58 -5.08 -7.38 11.35
CA ILE A 58 -3.81 -6.82 11.85
C ILE A 58 -3.72 -5.37 11.39
N PRO A 59 -3.63 -4.39 12.32
CA PRO A 59 -3.42 -2.99 11.97
C PRO A 59 -1.96 -2.77 11.56
N ILE A 60 -1.75 -2.25 10.36
CA ILE A 60 -0.44 -1.96 9.79
C ILE A 60 -0.36 -0.45 9.51
N PRO A 61 0.36 0.32 10.32
CA PRO A 61 0.56 1.74 10.08
C PRO A 61 1.51 1.94 8.88
N LEU A 62 1.03 2.63 7.86
CA LEU A 62 1.80 2.96 6.67
C LEU A 62 2.01 4.47 6.58
N THR A 63 3.17 4.87 6.09
CA THR A 63 3.49 6.26 5.77
C THR A 63 3.63 6.43 4.26
N ASN A 64 3.56 7.67 3.80
CA ASN A 64 3.71 8.02 2.39
C ASN A 64 2.77 7.21 1.47
N VAL A 65 1.56 6.95 1.95
CA VAL A 65 0.55 6.19 1.20
C VAL A 65 0.04 7.04 0.05
N GLN A 66 0.01 6.45 -1.13
CA GLN A 66 -0.63 7.00 -2.31
C GLN A 66 -1.58 5.96 -2.91
N ILE A 67 -2.67 6.45 -3.46
CA ILE A 67 -3.68 5.64 -4.14
C ILE A 67 -3.78 6.13 -5.58
N GLY A 68 -3.66 5.20 -6.52
CA GLY A 68 -3.88 5.45 -7.93
C GLY A 68 -4.97 4.54 -8.48
N ALA A 69 -5.80 5.02 -9.39
CA ALA A 69 -6.82 4.20 -10.05
C ALA A 69 -7.30 4.80 -11.37
N LEU A 70 -7.83 3.94 -12.23
CA LEU A 70 -8.68 4.35 -13.34
C LEU A 70 -10.10 4.53 -12.83
N TYR A 71 -10.79 5.55 -13.29
CA TYR A 71 -12.23 5.73 -13.06
C TYR A 71 -13.03 5.39 -14.32
N VAL A 72 -14.19 4.79 -14.09
CA VAL A 72 -15.11 4.40 -15.14
C VAL A 72 -16.35 5.26 -15.05
N ASN A 73 -16.76 5.82 -16.17
CA ASN A 73 -17.87 6.77 -16.35
C ASN A 73 -17.63 8.17 -15.71
N ASP A 74 -18.46 9.10 -16.10
CA ASP A 74 -18.55 10.45 -15.53
C ASP A 74 -20.03 10.78 -15.22
N PRO A 75 -20.43 10.87 -13.94
CA PRO A 75 -19.63 10.68 -12.73
C PRO A 75 -19.15 9.22 -12.53
N ALA A 76 -17.99 9.08 -11.89
CA ALA A 76 -17.38 7.78 -11.70
C ALA A 76 -18.27 6.82 -10.92
N THR A 77 -18.45 5.61 -11.46
CA THR A 77 -19.23 4.52 -10.83
C THR A 77 -18.32 3.43 -10.29
N GLU A 78 -17.11 3.28 -10.84
CA GLU A 78 -16.18 2.23 -10.49
C GLU A 78 -14.74 2.75 -10.55
N LEU A 79 -13.86 2.11 -9.79
CA LEU A 79 -12.41 2.26 -9.86
C LEU A 79 -11.80 0.92 -10.30
N HIS A 80 -10.98 0.94 -11.34
CA HIS A 80 -10.30 -0.21 -11.89
C HIS A 80 -8.79 -0.04 -11.85
N ASN A 81 -8.07 -1.17 -11.88
CA ASN A 81 -6.61 -1.22 -11.82
C ASN A 81 -6.06 -0.38 -10.67
N GLY A 82 -6.79 -0.35 -9.56
CA GLY A 82 -6.39 0.42 -8.41
C GLY A 82 -5.11 -0.12 -7.78
N VAL A 83 -4.26 0.77 -7.31
CA VAL A 83 -3.08 0.45 -6.53
C VAL A 83 -3.01 1.36 -5.31
N ILE A 84 -2.77 0.76 -4.16
CA ILE A 84 -2.36 1.43 -2.93
C ILE A 84 -0.89 1.12 -2.74
N ARG A 85 -0.05 2.14 -2.66
CA ARG A 85 1.36 2.02 -2.31
C ARG A 85 1.57 2.69 -0.96
N GLY A 86 2.33 2.08 -0.07
CA GLY A 86 2.70 2.69 1.21
C GLY A 86 4.06 2.21 1.67
N PHE A 87 4.69 2.96 2.56
CA PHE A 87 5.96 2.61 3.16
C PHE A 87 5.75 2.12 4.59
N LEU A 88 6.24 0.92 4.87
CA LEU A 88 6.29 0.31 6.19
C LEU A 88 7.73 0.39 6.70
N SER A 89 8.00 1.26 7.67
CA SER A 89 9.33 1.31 8.28
C SER A 89 9.62 0.04 9.07
N GLU A 90 10.89 -0.37 9.11
CA GLU A 90 11.34 -1.51 9.91
C GLU A 90 10.97 -1.35 11.37
N ALA A 91 11.22 -0.17 11.94
CA ALA A 91 10.83 0.12 13.33
C ALA A 91 9.33 -0.07 13.59
N THR A 92 8.47 0.27 12.61
CA THR A 92 7.03 0.01 12.72
C THR A 92 6.73 -1.48 12.59
N ALA A 93 7.33 -2.16 11.61
CA ALA A 93 7.13 -3.59 11.40
C ALA A 93 7.53 -4.44 12.60
N ASP A 94 8.54 -4.02 13.36
CA ASP A 94 8.99 -4.66 14.61
C ASP A 94 7.95 -4.56 15.73
N THR A 95 7.13 -3.52 15.72
CA THR A 95 6.09 -3.32 16.75
C THR A 95 4.76 -4.02 16.42
N VAL A 96 4.53 -4.37 15.17
CA VAL A 96 3.31 -5.07 14.74
C VAL A 96 3.48 -6.56 15.02
N ILE A 97 2.78 -7.05 16.05
CA ILE A 97 2.84 -8.46 16.46
C ILE A 97 1.72 -9.25 15.78
N LEU A 98 2.10 -10.36 15.18
CA LEU A 98 1.16 -11.27 14.53
C LEU A 98 0.30 -12.00 15.56
N PRO A 99 -1.01 -12.18 15.31
CA PRO A 99 -1.87 -12.97 16.18
C PRO A 99 -1.32 -14.38 16.44
N LEU A 100 -1.52 -14.88 17.64
CA LEU A 100 -0.99 -16.20 18.05
C LEU A 100 -1.54 -17.39 17.26
N ASP A 101 -2.70 -17.21 16.64
CA ASP A 101 -3.37 -18.20 15.79
C ASP A 101 -2.84 -18.26 14.36
N VAL A 102 -1.92 -17.36 14.00
CA VAL A 102 -1.24 -17.43 12.69
C VAL A 102 -0.23 -18.59 12.71
N PRO A 103 -0.43 -19.63 11.89
CA PRO A 103 0.45 -20.81 11.91
C PRO A 103 1.92 -20.42 11.65
N LEU A 104 2.82 -21.04 12.39
CA LEU A 104 4.29 -20.93 12.29
C LEU A 104 4.91 -19.60 12.75
N VAL A 105 4.17 -18.49 12.71
CA VAL A 105 4.72 -17.13 12.94
C VAL A 105 3.93 -16.32 13.97
N GLY A 106 2.88 -16.90 14.55
CA GLY A 106 2.08 -16.25 15.58
C GLY A 106 2.93 -15.79 16.75
N GLY A 107 2.70 -14.57 17.23
CA GLY A 107 3.46 -13.94 18.30
C GLY A 107 4.79 -13.31 17.89
N GLN A 108 5.20 -13.45 16.63
CA GLN A 108 6.40 -12.80 16.10
C GLN A 108 6.04 -11.41 15.54
N SER A 109 7.04 -10.54 15.38
CA SER A 109 6.87 -9.27 14.71
C SER A 109 6.66 -9.43 13.21
N LEU A 110 5.96 -8.49 12.58
CA LEU A 110 5.73 -8.51 11.14
C LEU A 110 7.04 -8.45 10.33
N SER A 111 8.07 -7.79 10.85
CA SER A 111 9.39 -7.71 10.22
C SER A 111 10.01 -9.08 9.97
N THR A 112 9.70 -10.08 10.79
CA THR A 112 10.22 -11.46 10.61
C THR A 112 9.74 -12.13 9.33
N LEU A 113 8.63 -11.65 8.73
CA LEU A 113 8.08 -12.15 7.47
C LEU A 113 8.61 -11.42 6.24
N LEU A 114 9.27 -10.27 6.45
CA LEU A 114 9.69 -9.40 5.37
C LEU A 114 11.14 -9.68 4.98
N ALA A 115 11.43 -9.69 3.69
CA ALA A 115 12.76 -9.99 3.17
C ALA A 115 13.79 -8.95 3.63
N GLY A 116 14.81 -9.40 4.34
CA GLY A 116 15.81 -8.54 4.97
C GLY A 116 15.45 -8.03 6.37
N GLY A 117 14.30 -8.45 6.94
CA GLY A 117 13.97 -8.25 8.35
C GLY A 117 14.69 -9.23 9.28
N ASP A 118 14.33 -9.24 10.55
CA ASP A 118 15.01 -10.03 11.60
C ASP A 118 14.71 -11.53 11.56
N GLY A 119 13.82 -11.97 10.67
CA GLY A 119 13.46 -13.38 10.55
C GLY A 119 14.30 -14.17 9.57
N ASN A 120 14.04 -15.48 9.52
CA ASN A 120 14.67 -16.42 8.59
C ASN A 120 14.13 -16.31 7.15
N CYS A 121 13.60 -15.19 6.72
CA CYS A 121 13.25 -14.97 5.32
C CYS A 121 14.52 -15.04 4.49
N SER A 122 14.80 -16.23 3.93
CA SER A 122 15.97 -16.47 3.09
C SER A 122 15.84 -15.71 1.77
N GLY A 123 16.86 -14.96 1.42
CA GLY A 123 16.98 -14.27 0.14
C GLY A 123 17.53 -12.86 0.27
N PRO A 124 17.75 -12.14 -0.84
CA PRO A 124 18.22 -10.78 -0.80
C PRO A 124 17.18 -9.88 -0.10
N SER A 125 17.67 -8.88 0.62
CA SER A 125 16.82 -7.89 1.28
C SER A 125 16.00 -7.12 0.26
N ASP A 126 14.73 -6.91 0.56
CA ASP A 126 13.81 -6.04 -0.17
C ASP A 126 13.65 -4.66 0.50
N LYS A 127 14.49 -4.38 1.49
CA LYS A 127 14.49 -3.09 2.18
C LYS A 127 14.88 -1.96 1.25
N ASP A 128 14.19 -0.85 1.42
CA ASP A 128 14.49 0.44 0.84
C ASP A 128 14.66 1.47 1.96
N VAL A 129 14.99 2.70 1.62
CA VAL A 129 15.16 3.78 2.59
C VAL A 129 14.27 4.95 2.19
N LEU A 130 13.37 5.35 3.09
CA LEU A 130 12.56 6.56 2.95
C LEU A 130 12.89 7.55 4.06
N ASN A 131 13.37 8.74 3.69
CA ASN A 131 13.76 9.80 4.64
C ASN A 131 14.74 9.32 5.74
N GLY A 132 15.68 8.44 5.37
CA GLY A 132 16.67 7.89 6.30
C GLY A 132 16.18 6.70 7.14
N ALA A 133 14.91 6.30 7.05
CA ALA A 133 14.37 5.13 7.73
C ALA A 133 14.38 3.91 6.79
N PRO A 134 14.98 2.78 7.19
CA PRO A 134 14.89 1.53 6.45
C PRO A 134 13.47 0.95 6.57
N GLY A 135 13.04 0.22 5.54
CA GLY A 135 11.71 -0.39 5.52
C GLY A 135 11.37 -0.97 4.16
N TRP A 136 10.11 -1.18 3.92
CA TRP A 136 9.60 -1.83 2.72
C TRP A 136 8.50 -1.02 2.07
N TRP A 137 8.54 -0.91 0.74
CA TRP A 137 7.39 -0.49 -0.02
C TRP A 137 6.41 -1.65 -0.16
N VAL A 138 5.16 -1.42 0.20
CA VAL A 138 4.08 -2.40 0.09
C VAL A 138 3.04 -1.92 -0.91
N TYR A 139 2.48 -2.87 -1.67
CA TYR A 139 1.55 -2.59 -2.75
C TYR A 139 0.34 -3.50 -2.64
N PHE A 140 -0.85 -2.91 -2.85
CA PHE A 140 -2.11 -3.64 -2.88
C PHE A 140 -2.88 -3.23 -4.12
N ASN A 141 -3.21 -4.17 -4.98
CA ASN A 141 -4.12 -3.92 -6.09
C ASN A 141 -5.56 -4.08 -5.62
N PHE A 142 -6.45 -3.25 -6.15
CA PHE A 142 -7.88 -3.28 -5.82
C PHE A 142 -8.75 -2.87 -6.99
N SER A 143 -10.03 -3.20 -6.89
CA SER A 143 -11.12 -2.59 -7.63
C SER A 143 -12.20 -2.16 -6.65
N ALA A 144 -12.94 -1.12 -6.98
CA ALA A 144 -14.02 -0.62 -6.12
C ALA A 144 -15.21 -0.17 -6.95
N THR A 145 -16.41 -0.40 -6.41
CA THR A 145 -17.67 0.07 -6.99
C THR A 145 -18.26 1.14 -6.06
N ARG A 146 -18.83 2.18 -6.64
CA ARG A 146 -19.47 3.24 -5.88
C ARG A 146 -20.66 2.68 -5.09
N VAL A 147 -20.65 2.89 -3.79
CA VAL A 147 -21.82 2.62 -2.94
C VAL A 147 -22.68 3.87 -2.89
N TYR A 148 -23.96 3.71 -3.17
CA TYR A 148 -24.95 4.76 -2.97
C TYR A 148 -25.53 4.62 -1.57
N PRO A 149 -25.65 5.71 -0.81
CA PRO A 149 -26.25 5.69 0.52
C PRO A 149 -27.74 5.37 0.47
#